data_ba4f50938ccada101a04ac3ce4ed8707
#
_entry.id   ba4f50938ccada101a04ac3ce4ed8707
#
_cell.length_a   1.000
_cell.length_b   1.000
_cell.length_c   1.000
_cell.angle_alpha   90.00
_cell.angle_beta   90.00
_cell.angle_gamma   90.00
#
_symmetry.space_group_name_H-M   'P 1'
#
loop_
_entity.id
_entity.type
_entity.pdbx_description
1 polymer ?
#
loop_
_entity_poly.entity_id
_entity_poly.type
_entity_poly.pdbx_seq_one_letter_code
_entity_poly.pdbx_strand_id
1 'polypeptide(L)'
;LRNQLTGRRNIEVGLLAQGLNRAAVEDLLPAVVEFTGLGDAIDMRMETYSSGMRARLHFAVATATSPEILLIDEALAVGDRSFREKSAQRLDEHRANAGTVLLVSHNLSEIRRSCDRVIWLQDGLIVADGQTDEVLASYEAS
;
A
#
# COMPACT_ATOMS: atom_id res chain seq x y z
N LEU A 1 -8.34 -3.98 10.97
CA LEU A 1 -8.75 -5.39 10.97
C LEU A 1 -8.91 -5.90 12.42
N ARG A 2 -9.67 -6.98 12.63
CA ARG A 2 -10.02 -7.51 13.95
C ARG A 2 -9.50 -8.94 14.09
N ASN A 3 -8.72 -9.21 15.13
CA ASN A 3 -8.08 -10.51 15.36
C ASN A 3 -9.07 -11.67 15.55
N GLN A 4 -10.25 -11.39 16.10
CA GLN A 4 -11.31 -12.38 16.37
C GLN A 4 -12.09 -12.81 15.13
N LEU A 5 -12.01 -12.05 14.04
CA LEU A 5 -12.65 -12.36 12.77
C LEU A 5 -11.74 -13.23 11.89
N THR A 6 -12.35 -13.99 10.98
CA THR A 6 -11.60 -14.69 9.93
C THR A 6 -10.96 -13.69 8.95
N GLY A 7 -9.97 -14.13 8.19
CA GLY A 7 -9.38 -13.29 7.13
C GLY A 7 -10.42 -12.80 6.15
N ARG A 8 -11.29 -13.70 5.67
CA ARG A 8 -12.40 -13.38 4.77
C ARG A 8 -13.30 -12.28 5.35
N ARG A 9 -13.71 -12.43 6.61
CA ARG A 9 -14.57 -11.44 7.26
C ARG A 9 -13.85 -10.10 7.48
N ASN A 10 -12.56 -10.12 7.69
CA ASN A 10 -11.75 -8.91 7.77
C ASN A 10 -11.67 -8.18 6.42
N ILE A 11 -11.61 -8.91 5.29
CA ILE A 11 -11.68 -8.31 3.96
C ILE A 11 -13.03 -7.61 3.78
N GLU A 12 -14.14 -8.31 4.02
CA GLU A 12 -15.48 -7.74 3.89
C GLU A 12 -15.64 -6.43 4.70
N VAL A 13 -15.26 -6.48 5.97
CA VAL A 13 -15.33 -5.30 6.87
C VAL A 13 -14.41 -4.18 6.38
N GLY A 14 -13.21 -4.52 5.88
CA GLY A 14 -12.26 -3.55 5.35
C GLY A 14 -12.78 -2.85 4.10
N LEU A 15 -13.37 -3.59 3.18
CA LEU A 15 -13.98 -3.04 1.96
C LEU A 15 -15.19 -2.15 2.27
N LEU A 16 -16.06 -2.57 3.20
CA LEU A 16 -17.18 -1.74 3.67
C LEU A 16 -16.69 -0.44 4.31
N ALA A 17 -15.58 -0.50 5.09
CA ALA A 17 -14.99 0.68 5.70
C ALA A 17 -14.37 1.65 4.68
N GLN A 18 -14.01 1.18 3.49
CA GLN A 18 -13.58 2.00 2.35
C GLN A 18 -14.78 2.63 1.59
N GLY A 19 -16.01 2.40 2.05
CA GLY A 19 -17.22 3.00 1.47
C GLY A 19 -17.90 2.16 0.39
N LEU A 20 -17.45 0.92 0.13
CA LEU A 20 -18.10 0.05 -0.82
C LEU A 20 -19.47 -0.41 -0.27
N ASN A 21 -20.46 -0.54 -1.13
CA ASN A 21 -21.73 -1.19 -0.79
C ASN A 21 -21.57 -2.73 -0.81
N ARG A 22 -22.58 -3.44 -0.29
CA ARG A 22 -22.53 -4.90 -0.16
C ARG A 22 -22.34 -5.63 -1.49
N ALA A 23 -23.00 -5.20 -2.55
CA ALA A 23 -22.87 -5.82 -3.86
C ALA A 23 -21.45 -5.70 -4.39
N ALA A 24 -20.85 -4.50 -4.32
CA ALA A 24 -19.44 -4.29 -4.71
C ALA A 24 -18.46 -5.11 -3.86
N VAL A 25 -18.76 -5.30 -2.56
CA VAL A 25 -17.95 -6.18 -1.70
C VAL A 25 -18.05 -7.63 -2.15
N GLU A 26 -19.25 -8.14 -2.42
CA GLU A 26 -19.45 -9.51 -2.91
C GLU A 26 -18.72 -9.76 -4.23
N ASP A 27 -18.75 -8.79 -5.15
CA ASP A 27 -18.05 -8.87 -6.45
C ASP A 27 -16.52 -8.87 -6.30
N LEU A 28 -15.96 -8.05 -5.40
CA LEU A 28 -14.52 -7.91 -5.22
C LEU A 28 -13.90 -8.96 -4.31
N LEU A 29 -14.67 -9.50 -3.38
CA LEU A 29 -14.18 -10.42 -2.34
C LEU A 29 -13.36 -11.60 -2.89
N PRO A 30 -13.80 -12.32 -3.94
CA PRO A 30 -13.03 -13.45 -4.48
C PRO A 30 -11.62 -13.04 -4.95
N ALA A 31 -11.52 -11.93 -5.67
CA ALA A 31 -10.25 -11.44 -6.20
C ALA A 31 -9.30 -10.97 -5.09
N VAL A 32 -9.84 -10.31 -4.04
CA VAL A 32 -9.03 -9.88 -2.89
C VAL A 32 -8.56 -11.09 -2.08
N VAL A 33 -9.41 -12.11 -1.88
CA VAL A 33 -9.03 -13.37 -1.23
C VAL A 33 -7.89 -14.06 -1.99
N GLU A 34 -8.02 -14.21 -3.30
CA GLU A 34 -6.99 -14.80 -4.16
C GLU A 34 -5.68 -14.02 -4.08
N PHE A 35 -5.75 -12.69 -4.08
CA PHE A 35 -4.57 -11.84 -3.99
C PHE A 35 -3.78 -12.08 -2.71
N THR A 36 -4.42 -12.37 -1.56
CA THR A 36 -3.71 -12.66 -0.30
C THR A 36 -2.77 -13.86 -0.38
N GLY A 37 -3.11 -14.84 -1.23
CA GLY A 37 -2.39 -16.11 -1.33
C GLY A 37 -2.43 -16.94 -0.03
N LEU A 38 -3.44 -16.74 0.82
CA LEU A 38 -3.57 -17.43 2.10
C LEU A 38 -4.23 -18.82 1.99
N GLY A 39 -4.83 -19.16 0.84
CA GLY A 39 -5.53 -20.43 0.66
C GLY A 39 -6.61 -20.65 1.72
N ASP A 40 -6.69 -21.88 2.27
CA ASP A 40 -7.69 -22.24 3.27
C ASP A 40 -7.55 -21.46 4.58
N ALA A 41 -6.37 -20.91 4.86
CA ALA A 41 -6.17 -20.10 6.06
C ALA A 41 -7.00 -18.81 6.05
N ILE A 42 -7.57 -18.40 4.91
CA ILE A 42 -8.45 -17.22 4.83
C ILE A 42 -9.69 -17.36 5.72
N ASP A 43 -10.14 -18.57 5.98
CA ASP A 43 -11.30 -18.86 6.81
C ASP A 43 -10.95 -19.15 8.28
N MET A 44 -9.66 -19.09 8.63
CA MET A 44 -9.20 -19.12 10.03
C MET A 44 -9.24 -17.72 10.64
N ARG A 45 -9.33 -17.65 11.98
CA ARG A 45 -9.27 -16.38 12.71
C ARG A 45 -7.91 -15.73 12.56
N MET A 46 -7.90 -14.41 12.37
CA MET A 46 -6.66 -13.65 12.17
C MET A 46 -5.70 -13.69 13.37
N GLU A 47 -6.20 -14.00 14.58
CA GLU A 47 -5.35 -14.21 15.77
C GLU A 47 -4.35 -15.36 15.59
N THR A 48 -4.67 -16.35 14.75
CA THR A 48 -3.79 -17.50 14.45
C THR A 48 -2.77 -17.23 13.35
N TYR A 49 -2.83 -16.04 12.71
CA TYR A 49 -1.97 -15.70 11.58
C TYR A 49 -0.56 -15.33 12.02
N SER A 50 0.42 -15.76 11.24
CA SER A 50 1.78 -15.21 11.33
C SER A 50 1.81 -13.71 10.98
N SER A 51 2.90 -13.02 11.32
CA SER A 51 3.09 -11.62 10.94
C SER A 51 3.01 -11.41 9.41
N GLY A 52 3.60 -12.32 8.64
CA GLY A 52 3.55 -12.29 7.18
C GLY A 52 2.14 -12.48 6.63
N MET A 53 1.34 -13.41 7.18
CA MET A 53 -0.05 -13.61 6.78
C MET A 53 -0.91 -12.38 7.09
N ARG A 54 -0.72 -11.77 8.26
CA ARG A 54 -1.42 -10.51 8.61
C ARG A 54 -1.06 -9.39 7.65
N ALA A 55 0.22 -9.25 7.35
CA ALA A 55 0.69 -8.23 6.44
C ALA A 55 0.13 -8.39 5.03
N ARG A 56 0.06 -9.62 4.49
CA ARG A 56 -0.58 -9.92 3.20
C ARG A 56 -2.07 -9.55 3.21
N LEU A 57 -2.79 -9.89 4.28
CA LEU A 57 -4.20 -9.54 4.42
C LEU A 57 -4.41 -8.02 4.47
N HIS A 58 -3.60 -7.31 5.28
CA HIS A 58 -3.66 -5.85 5.37
C HIS A 58 -3.41 -5.19 4.02
N PHE A 59 -2.35 -5.61 3.33
CA PHE A 59 -2.00 -5.08 2.01
C PHE A 59 -3.12 -5.34 0.98
N ALA A 60 -3.65 -6.56 0.93
CA ALA A 60 -4.73 -6.92 0.01
C ALA A 60 -5.98 -6.06 0.20
N VAL A 61 -6.37 -5.81 1.46
CA VAL A 61 -7.50 -4.93 1.77
C VAL A 61 -7.18 -3.48 1.41
N ALA A 62 -6.01 -2.97 1.78
CA ALA A 62 -5.63 -1.58 1.52
C ALA A 62 -5.55 -1.25 0.03
N THR A 63 -5.20 -2.25 -0.80
CA THR A 63 -5.04 -2.09 -2.25
C THR A 63 -6.17 -2.72 -3.07
N ALA A 64 -7.30 -3.01 -2.45
CA ALA A 64 -8.45 -3.60 -3.14
C ALA A 64 -9.14 -2.63 -4.11
N THR A 65 -9.09 -1.34 -3.80
CA THR A 65 -9.68 -0.26 -4.61
C THR A 65 -8.60 0.74 -5.03
N SER A 66 -8.77 1.36 -6.19
CA SER A 66 -7.86 2.40 -6.67
C SER A 66 -8.25 3.75 -6.04
N PRO A 67 -7.36 4.38 -5.25
CA PRO A 67 -7.63 5.67 -4.63
C PRO A 67 -7.38 6.82 -5.61
N GLU A 68 -8.06 7.96 -5.41
CA GLU A 68 -7.74 9.21 -6.11
C GLU A 68 -6.42 9.81 -5.61
N ILE A 69 -6.12 9.65 -4.33
CA ILE A 69 -4.87 10.08 -3.68
C ILE A 69 -4.20 8.85 -3.07
N LEU A 70 -3.01 8.51 -3.55
CA LEU A 70 -2.22 7.39 -3.07
C LEU A 70 -1.09 7.88 -2.17
N LEU A 71 -1.08 7.43 -0.92
CA LEU A 71 0.00 7.67 0.03
C LEU A 71 0.86 6.42 0.15
N ILE A 72 2.15 6.53 -0.15
CA ILE A 72 3.12 5.45 -0.06
C ILE A 72 4.16 5.82 0.99
N ASP A 73 4.24 5.02 2.05
CA ASP A 73 5.33 5.06 3.02
C ASP A 73 6.26 3.87 2.77
N GLU A 74 7.54 4.09 2.84
CA GLU A 74 8.61 3.13 2.54
C GLU A 74 8.46 1.76 3.21
N ALA A 75 7.72 1.66 4.31
CA ALA A 75 7.49 0.42 5.08
C ALA A 75 6.70 -0.68 4.34
N LEU A 76 6.39 -0.53 3.03
CA LEU A 76 5.53 -1.46 2.28
C LEU A 76 6.21 -2.73 1.76
N ALA A 77 7.46 -3.01 2.12
CA ALA A 77 8.14 -4.27 1.77
C ALA A 77 7.58 -5.45 2.60
N VAL A 78 6.39 -5.94 2.29
CA VAL A 78 5.65 -6.95 3.07
C VAL A 78 5.71 -8.33 2.44
N GLY A 79 5.86 -9.35 3.27
CA GLY A 79 5.73 -10.75 2.85
C GLY A 79 7.01 -11.37 2.31
N ASP A 80 6.88 -12.58 1.76
CA ASP A 80 7.96 -13.29 1.07
C ASP A 80 8.21 -12.71 -0.35
N ARG A 81 9.22 -13.26 -1.02
CA ARG A 81 9.65 -12.77 -2.33
C ARG A 81 8.51 -12.73 -3.35
N SER A 82 7.71 -13.78 -3.43
CA SER A 82 6.63 -13.88 -4.43
C SER A 82 5.52 -12.86 -4.17
N PHE A 83 5.18 -12.64 -2.90
CA PHE A 83 4.18 -11.64 -2.53
C PHE A 83 4.70 -10.21 -2.73
N ARG A 84 5.99 -9.96 -2.51
CA ARG A 84 6.62 -8.66 -2.78
C ARG A 84 6.56 -8.28 -4.26
N GLU A 85 6.85 -9.22 -5.16
CA GLU A 85 6.75 -8.99 -6.61
C GLU A 85 5.30 -8.65 -7.02
N LYS A 86 4.32 -9.40 -6.51
CA LYS A 86 2.89 -9.17 -6.75
C LYS A 86 2.39 -7.84 -6.15
N SER A 87 2.89 -7.49 -4.98
CA SER A 87 2.56 -6.23 -4.31
C SER A 87 3.15 -5.02 -5.04
N ALA A 88 4.39 -5.13 -5.52
CA ALA A 88 5.03 -4.08 -6.32
C ALA A 88 4.23 -3.81 -7.60
N GLN A 89 3.85 -4.85 -8.33
CA GLN A 89 3.01 -4.72 -9.52
C GLN A 89 1.68 -4.01 -9.20
N ARG A 90 1.00 -4.40 -8.12
CA ARG A 90 -0.26 -3.76 -7.69
C ARG A 90 -0.07 -2.28 -7.35
N LEU A 91 1.04 -1.92 -6.71
CA LEU A 91 1.35 -0.53 -6.42
C LEU A 91 1.64 0.28 -7.69
N ASP A 92 2.35 -0.29 -8.66
CA ASP A 92 2.59 0.36 -9.95
C ASP A 92 1.29 0.60 -10.72
N GLU A 93 0.35 -0.36 -10.69
CA GLU A 93 -0.99 -0.20 -11.25
C GLU A 93 -1.77 0.94 -10.54
N HIS A 94 -1.68 1.02 -9.20
CA HIS A 94 -2.30 2.10 -8.44
C HIS A 94 -1.66 3.46 -8.73
N ARG A 95 -0.32 3.53 -8.83
CA ARG A 95 0.40 4.75 -9.19
C ARG A 95 -0.03 5.26 -10.57
N ALA A 96 -0.20 4.37 -11.53
CA ALA A 96 -0.61 4.73 -12.89
C ALA A 96 -2.06 5.26 -12.96
N ASN A 97 -2.93 4.83 -12.04
CA ASN A 97 -4.35 5.17 -12.03
C ASN A 97 -4.72 6.27 -11.01
N ALA A 98 -3.85 6.58 -10.07
CA ALA A 98 -4.10 7.62 -9.06
C ALA A 98 -3.95 9.03 -9.66
N GLY A 99 -4.84 9.94 -9.27
CA GLY A 99 -4.74 11.36 -9.67
C GLY A 99 -3.57 12.08 -8.98
N THR A 100 -3.23 11.67 -7.75
CA THR A 100 -2.12 12.22 -6.98
C THR A 100 -1.42 11.12 -6.21
N VAL A 101 -0.10 11.09 -6.25
CA VAL A 101 0.75 10.16 -5.48
C VAL A 101 1.67 10.96 -4.56
N LEU A 102 1.64 10.64 -3.27
CA LEU A 102 2.58 11.14 -2.27
C LEU A 102 3.46 9.97 -1.82
N LEU A 103 4.75 10.06 -2.09
CA LEU A 103 5.75 9.05 -1.73
C LEU A 103 6.66 9.59 -0.63
N VAL A 104 6.75 8.86 0.48
CA VAL A 104 7.78 9.07 1.50
C VAL A 104 8.81 7.98 1.36
N SER A 105 10.03 8.35 1.02
CA SER A 105 11.14 7.42 0.82
C SER A 105 12.48 8.08 1.14
N HIS A 106 13.46 7.29 1.58
CA HIS A 106 14.85 7.68 1.67
C HIS A 106 15.68 7.20 0.45
N ASN A 107 15.05 6.48 -0.48
CA ASN A 107 15.69 6.01 -1.71
C ASN A 107 15.65 7.10 -2.79
N LEU A 108 16.72 7.89 -2.89
CA LEU A 108 16.80 9.00 -3.85
C LEU A 108 16.66 8.55 -5.31
N SER A 109 17.11 7.34 -5.63
CA SER A 109 16.95 6.79 -6.99
C SER A 109 15.49 6.49 -7.34
N GLU A 110 14.70 6.04 -6.36
CA GLU A 110 13.26 5.85 -6.53
C GLU A 110 12.55 7.19 -6.67
N ILE A 111 12.86 8.16 -5.81
CA ILE A 111 12.30 9.51 -5.86
C ILE A 111 12.58 10.15 -7.23
N ARG A 112 13.84 10.10 -7.70
CA ARG A 112 14.24 10.66 -8.99
C ARG A 112 13.50 10.05 -10.19
N ARG A 113 13.19 8.74 -10.11
CA ARG A 113 12.47 8.03 -11.19
C ARG A 113 10.95 8.23 -11.16
N SER A 114 10.38 8.48 -9.99
CA SER A 114 8.93 8.36 -9.77
C SER A 114 8.23 9.65 -9.36
N CYS A 115 8.97 10.72 -9.09
CA CYS A 115 8.42 11.98 -8.60
C CYS A 115 8.84 13.15 -9.49
N ASP A 116 7.90 14.04 -9.81
CA ASP A 116 8.16 15.29 -10.52
C ASP A 116 8.50 16.43 -9.57
N ARG A 117 8.03 16.35 -8.32
CA ARG A 117 8.21 17.35 -7.27
C ARG A 117 8.65 16.69 -5.99
N VAL A 118 9.58 17.32 -5.27
CA VAL A 118 10.11 16.86 -3.99
C VAL A 118 9.96 17.94 -2.94
N ILE A 119 9.58 17.54 -1.75
CA ILE A 119 9.59 18.38 -0.55
C ILE A 119 10.63 17.78 0.41
N TRP A 120 11.68 18.56 0.69
CA TRP A 120 12.68 18.19 1.69
C TRP A 120 12.24 18.69 3.06
N LEU A 121 12.04 17.75 3.98
CA LEU A 121 11.70 18.02 5.36
C LEU A 121 12.92 17.75 6.27
N GLN A 122 13.24 18.69 7.14
CA GLN A 122 14.25 18.55 8.18
C GLN A 122 13.77 19.20 9.47
N ASP A 123 13.87 18.48 10.58
CA ASP A 123 13.46 18.93 11.92
C ASP A 123 12.01 19.48 11.97
N GLY A 124 11.12 18.90 11.15
CA GLY A 124 9.72 19.30 11.07
C GLY A 124 9.47 20.57 10.22
N LEU A 125 10.48 21.09 9.55
CA LEU A 125 10.40 22.27 8.68
C LEU A 125 10.64 21.89 7.22
N ILE A 126 9.99 22.62 6.31
CA ILE A 126 10.28 22.51 4.86
C ILE A 126 11.57 23.29 4.60
N VAL A 127 12.61 22.60 4.17
CA VAL A 127 13.90 23.19 3.77
C VAL A 127 13.90 23.58 2.29
N ALA A 128 13.32 22.73 1.46
CA ALA A 128 13.15 22.98 0.03
C ALA A 128 11.88 22.33 -0.50
N ASP A 129 11.31 22.91 -1.55
CA ASP A 129 10.12 22.43 -2.26
C ASP A 129 10.24 22.84 -3.73
N GLY A 130 10.28 21.86 -4.63
CA GLY A 130 10.49 22.17 -6.05
C GLY A 130 10.68 20.95 -6.93
N GLN A 131 11.26 21.16 -8.09
CA GLN A 131 11.58 20.12 -9.07
C GLN A 131 12.54 19.08 -8.46
N THR A 132 12.31 17.83 -8.81
CA THR A 132 13.02 16.67 -8.20
C THR A 132 14.53 16.83 -8.25
N ASP A 133 15.12 17.13 -9.42
CA ASP A 133 16.57 17.18 -9.56
C ASP A 133 17.19 18.36 -8.79
N GLU A 134 16.52 19.50 -8.73
CA GLU A 134 16.99 20.69 -7.99
C GLU A 134 17.03 20.44 -6.48
N VAL A 135 15.93 19.88 -5.94
CA VAL A 135 15.83 19.62 -4.50
C VAL A 135 16.78 18.50 -4.08
N LEU A 136 16.87 17.42 -4.89
CA LEU A 136 17.78 16.31 -4.59
C LEU A 136 19.26 16.73 -4.66
N ALA A 137 19.66 17.59 -5.63
CA ALA A 137 21.01 18.13 -5.66
C ALA A 137 21.36 18.94 -4.40
N SER A 138 20.40 19.73 -3.89
CA SER A 138 20.56 20.47 -2.64
C SER A 138 20.64 19.56 -1.42
N TYR A 139 19.85 18.50 -1.40
CA TYR A 139 19.85 17.49 -0.34
C TYR A 139 21.16 16.68 -0.29
N GLU A 140 21.69 16.25 -1.45
CA GLU A 140 22.96 15.52 -1.56
C GLU A 140 24.18 16.38 -1.20
N ALA A 141 24.06 17.70 -1.25
CA ALA A 141 25.13 18.65 -0.91
C ALA A 141 25.13 19.07 0.56
N SER A 142 24.10 18.71 1.33
CA SER A 142 23.94 19.06 2.75
C SER A 142 24.59 18.04 3.69
#